data_44c61d607670564efec1e4010c3b115f
#
_entry.id   44c61d607670564efec1e4010c3b115f
#
_cell.length_a   1.000
_cell.length_b   1.000
_cell.length_c   1.000
_cell.angle_alpha   90.00
_cell.angle_beta   90.00
_cell.angle_gamma   90.00
#
_symmetry.space_group_name_H-M   'P 1'
#
loop_
_entity.id
_entity.type
_entity.pdbx_description
1 polymer ?
#
loop_
_entity_poly.entity_id
_entity_poly.type
_entity_poly.pdbx_seq_one_letter_code
_entity_poly.pdbx_strand_id
1 'polypeptide(L)'
;SFLMIADLHSLTTLYEGTSSLRSNKMELALDLLASGINPEKCCFYFQSDIKEHAELHLILSMLTPIPWLTRVPNYKGKIEELKEKNLDTYGFLGYPVLMAADILLYKAQTVPVGHDQIPHLELTREIARRFNHLYGDVFPIPEEILTKHPVVIGTDGKKMSKSYNNTIPINSSSEDITK
;
A
#
# COMPACT_ATOMS: atom_id res chain seq x y z
N SER A 1 -4.58 -16.23 -4.05
CA SER A 1 -4.39 -14.84 -3.60
C SER A 1 -2.94 -14.42 -3.76
N PHE A 2 -2.72 -13.10 -3.88
CA PHE A 2 -1.41 -12.48 -3.98
C PHE A 2 -1.18 -11.65 -2.72
N LEU A 3 -0.06 -11.82 -2.06
CA LEU A 3 0.36 -11.05 -0.89
C LEU A 3 1.74 -10.47 -1.17
N MET A 4 1.80 -9.16 -1.31
CA MET A 4 2.97 -8.43 -1.72
C MET A 4 3.53 -7.59 -0.57
N ILE A 5 4.83 -7.63 -0.37
CA ILE A 5 5.54 -6.65 0.45
C ILE A 5 5.92 -5.47 -0.44
N ALA A 6 5.31 -4.32 -0.19
CA ALA A 6 5.37 -3.12 -1.02
C ALA A 6 6.64 -2.29 -0.76
N ASP A 7 7.82 -2.85 -1.06
CA ASP A 7 9.11 -2.22 -0.80
C ASP A 7 9.40 -1.02 -1.72
N LEU A 8 8.89 -1.00 -2.97
CA LEU A 8 8.97 0.19 -3.82
C LEU A 8 8.08 1.33 -3.31
N HIS A 9 6.88 1.01 -2.81
CA HIS A 9 6.01 2.01 -2.18
C HIS A 9 6.68 2.69 -0.99
N SER A 10 7.44 1.94 -0.19
CA SER A 10 8.13 2.51 0.98
C SER A 10 9.12 3.62 0.60
N LEU A 11 9.71 3.55 -0.59
CA LEU A 11 10.63 4.57 -1.11
C LEU A 11 9.95 5.91 -1.38
N THR A 12 8.63 5.93 -1.59
CA THR A 12 7.91 7.20 -1.84
C THR A 12 7.95 8.15 -0.64
N THR A 13 8.20 7.62 0.55
CA THR A 13 8.30 8.40 1.81
C THR A 13 9.63 8.22 2.54
N LEU A 14 10.48 7.26 2.15
CA LEU A 14 11.73 6.91 2.81
C LEU A 14 12.94 6.95 1.85
N TYR A 15 12.87 7.78 0.81
CA TYR A 15 13.93 7.86 -0.20
C TYR A 15 15.28 8.37 0.34
N GLU A 16 15.29 9.14 1.42
CA GLU A 16 16.52 9.63 2.08
C GLU A 16 17.12 8.61 3.08
N GLY A 17 16.32 7.67 3.61
CA GLY A 17 16.70 6.75 4.69
C GLY A 17 16.64 5.28 4.30
N THR A 18 17.30 4.87 3.21
CA THR A 18 17.14 3.52 2.64
C THR A 18 18.00 2.42 3.28
N SER A 19 18.92 2.77 4.20
CA SER A 19 19.88 1.81 4.78
C SER A 19 19.21 0.61 5.49
N SER A 20 18.06 0.82 6.13
CA SER A 20 17.30 -0.23 6.82
C SER A 20 16.24 -0.93 5.95
N LEU A 21 16.04 -0.49 4.71
CA LEU A 21 14.97 -1.03 3.87
C LEU A 21 15.08 -2.56 3.67
N ARG A 22 16.31 -3.04 3.46
CA ARG A 22 16.55 -4.47 3.25
C ARG A 22 16.25 -5.31 4.49
N SER A 23 16.67 -4.85 5.68
CA SER A 23 16.36 -5.54 6.94
C SER A 23 14.87 -5.47 7.24
N ASN A 24 14.25 -4.30 7.15
CA ASN A 24 12.84 -4.10 7.45
C ASN A 24 11.92 -4.97 6.58
N LYS A 25 12.21 -5.11 5.28
CA LYS A 25 11.39 -5.97 4.41
C LYS A 25 11.53 -7.45 4.75
N MET A 26 12.73 -7.90 5.17
CA MET A 26 12.93 -9.28 5.61
C MET A 26 12.25 -9.56 6.95
N GLU A 27 12.33 -8.63 7.90
CA GLU A 27 11.61 -8.72 9.18
C GLU A 27 10.11 -8.80 8.97
N LEU A 28 9.55 -7.92 8.11
CA LEU A 28 8.14 -7.96 7.76
C LEU A 28 7.74 -9.31 7.13
N ALA A 29 8.59 -9.88 6.26
CA ALA A 29 8.33 -11.18 5.67
C ALA A 29 8.28 -12.27 6.75
N LEU A 30 9.20 -12.26 7.72
CA LEU A 30 9.23 -13.21 8.83
C LEU A 30 7.99 -13.04 9.74
N ASP A 31 7.62 -11.81 10.06
CA ASP A 31 6.42 -11.52 10.87
C ASP A 31 5.14 -12.04 10.21
N LEU A 32 5.00 -11.84 8.90
CA LEU A 32 3.85 -12.33 8.14
C LEU A 32 3.79 -13.87 8.11
N LEU A 33 4.93 -14.53 7.91
CA LEU A 33 5.00 -15.99 7.96
C LEU A 33 4.71 -16.52 9.37
N ALA A 34 5.26 -15.88 10.41
CA ALA A 34 5.00 -16.22 11.80
C ALA A 34 3.54 -16.02 12.21
N SER A 35 2.85 -15.03 11.61
CA SER A 35 1.42 -14.80 11.83
C SER A 35 0.49 -15.81 11.12
N GLY A 36 1.06 -16.78 10.38
CA GLY A 36 0.31 -17.87 9.77
C GLY A 36 0.05 -17.72 8.27
N ILE A 37 0.69 -16.78 7.59
CA ILE A 37 0.66 -16.75 6.13
C ILE A 37 1.33 -18.01 5.60
N ASN A 38 0.59 -18.79 4.81
CA ASN A 38 1.08 -20.00 4.19
C ASN A 38 1.45 -19.75 2.71
N PRO A 39 2.76 -19.74 2.37
CA PRO A 39 3.21 -19.48 1.00
C PRO A 39 2.83 -20.58 0.00
N GLU A 40 2.42 -21.77 0.45
CA GLU A 40 1.86 -22.81 -0.43
C GLU A 40 0.44 -22.49 -0.89
N LYS A 41 -0.29 -21.59 -0.18
CA LYS A 41 -1.68 -21.21 -0.46
C LYS A 41 -1.82 -19.82 -1.09
N CYS A 42 -0.76 -19.02 -1.11
CA CYS A 42 -0.73 -17.68 -1.70
C CYS A 42 0.60 -17.41 -2.40
N CYS A 43 0.58 -16.56 -3.40
CA CYS A 43 1.79 -15.99 -3.96
C CYS A 43 2.29 -14.92 -3.02
N PHE A 44 3.42 -15.17 -2.35
CA PHE A 44 4.04 -14.25 -1.40
C PHE A 44 5.39 -13.77 -1.95
N TYR A 45 5.55 -12.44 -2.11
CA TYR A 45 6.69 -11.88 -2.84
C TYR A 45 6.97 -10.42 -2.47
N PHE A 46 8.14 -9.90 -2.85
CA PHE A 46 8.45 -8.48 -2.79
C PHE A 46 8.05 -7.78 -4.11
N GLN A 47 7.49 -6.59 -4.00
CA GLN A 47 7.10 -5.80 -5.18
C GLN A 47 8.27 -5.58 -6.14
N SER A 48 9.47 -5.34 -5.61
CA SER A 48 10.69 -5.12 -6.41
C SER A 48 11.17 -6.36 -7.19
N ASP A 49 10.69 -7.56 -6.86
CA ASP A 49 11.06 -8.78 -7.59
C ASP A 49 10.33 -8.90 -8.93
N ILE A 50 9.20 -8.19 -9.09
CA ILE A 50 8.35 -8.19 -10.28
C ILE A 50 8.42 -6.81 -10.94
N LYS A 51 9.26 -6.69 -11.97
CA LYS A 51 9.54 -5.41 -12.65
C LYS A 51 8.31 -4.80 -13.32
N GLU A 52 7.37 -5.63 -13.71
CA GLU A 52 6.12 -5.28 -14.37
C GLU A 52 5.26 -4.32 -13.54
N HIS A 53 5.41 -4.28 -12.21
CA HIS A 53 4.81 -3.26 -11.36
C HIS A 53 5.24 -1.85 -11.76
N ALA A 54 6.55 -1.65 -11.93
CA ALA A 54 7.11 -0.36 -12.35
C ALA A 54 6.81 -0.05 -13.82
N GLU A 55 6.83 -1.04 -14.70
CA GLU A 55 6.50 -0.87 -16.11
C GLU A 55 5.03 -0.48 -16.29
N LEU A 56 4.11 -1.19 -15.63
CA LEU A 56 2.69 -0.85 -15.68
C LEU A 56 2.42 0.51 -15.03
N HIS A 57 3.07 0.83 -13.89
CA HIS A 57 2.99 2.17 -13.31
C HIS A 57 3.36 3.25 -14.32
N LEU A 58 4.46 3.08 -15.05
CA LEU A 58 4.88 4.04 -16.07
C LEU A 58 3.81 4.22 -17.15
N ILE A 59 3.25 3.13 -17.68
CA ILE A 59 2.18 3.17 -18.69
C ILE A 59 0.95 3.87 -18.15
N LEU A 60 0.48 3.51 -16.95
CA LEU A 60 -0.70 4.11 -16.33
C LEU A 60 -0.49 5.60 -16.01
N SER A 61 0.74 6.00 -15.67
CA SER A 61 1.07 7.40 -15.38
C SER A 61 0.87 8.32 -16.58
N MET A 62 1.06 7.80 -17.81
CA MET A 62 0.89 8.57 -19.06
C MET A 62 -0.57 8.91 -19.36
N LEU A 63 -1.51 8.17 -18.79
CA LEU A 63 -2.94 8.38 -19.03
C LEU A 63 -3.70 8.91 -17.79
N THR A 64 -3.03 9.01 -16.63
CA THR A 64 -3.67 9.47 -15.39
C THR A 64 -3.57 11.00 -15.26
N PRO A 65 -4.69 11.74 -15.24
CA PRO A 65 -4.66 13.20 -15.09
C PRO A 65 -4.16 13.62 -13.69
N ILE A 66 -3.24 14.59 -13.62
CA ILE A 66 -2.74 15.15 -12.36
C ILE A 66 -3.87 15.60 -11.39
N PRO A 67 -4.97 16.24 -11.85
CA PRO A 67 -6.07 16.60 -10.95
C PRO A 67 -6.72 15.42 -10.22
N TRP A 68 -6.65 14.21 -10.75
CA TRP A 68 -7.14 13.02 -10.06
C TRP A 68 -6.29 12.70 -8.83
N LEU A 69 -4.97 12.83 -8.96
CA LEU A 69 -4.01 12.56 -7.89
C LEU A 69 -4.10 13.59 -6.76
N THR A 70 -4.21 14.86 -7.12
CA THR A 70 -4.30 15.96 -6.14
C THR A 70 -5.64 16.01 -5.38
N ARG A 71 -6.67 15.32 -5.88
CA ARG A 71 -7.98 15.18 -5.22
C ARG A 71 -8.06 13.99 -4.27
N VAL A 72 -7.11 13.04 -4.35
CA VAL A 72 -7.09 11.93 -3.38
C VAL A 72 -7.02 12.52 -1.97
N PRO A 73 -7.96 12.14 -1.07
CA PRO A 73 -7.95 12.62 0.29
C PRO A 73 -6.59 12.41 0.95
N ASN A 74 -6.16 13.37 1.75
CA ASN A 74 -4.90 13.37 2.48
C ASN A 74 -3.63 13.71 1.69
N TYR A 75 -3.63 13.88 0.36
CA TYR A 75 -2.40 14.30 -0.34
C TYR A 75 -1.85 15.62 0.25
N LYS A 76 -2.68 16.66 0.27
CA LYS A 76 -2.30 17.97 0.83
C LYS A 76 -2.04 17.91 2.35
N GLY A 77 -2.90 17.21 3.09
CA GLY A 77 -2.74 17.05 4.53
C GLY A 77 -1.47 16.31 4.91
N LYS A 78 -1.10 15.25 4.18
CA LYS A 78 0.15 14.53 4.41
C LYS A 78 1.40 15.34 4.07
N ILE A 79 1.37 16.16 3.02
CA ILE A 79 2.47 17.08 2.72
C ILE A 79 2.64 18.09 3.87
N GLU A 80 1.54 18.59 4.44
CA GLU A 80 1.60 19.51 5.58
C GLU A 80 2.05 18.84 6.86
N GLU A 81 1.55 17.64 7.13
CA GLU A 81 1.87 16.82 8.32
C GLU A 81 3.32 16.33 8.31
N LEU A 82 3.88 16.07 7.13
CA LEU A 82 5.21 15.50 6.92
C LEU A 82 6.17 16.50 6.25
N LYS A 83 6.01 17.79 6.51
CA LYS A 83 6.87 18.87 5.94
C LYS A 83 8.37 18.62 6.11
N GLU A 84 8.76 17.98 7.21
CA GLU A 84 10.16 17.65 7.48
C GLU A 84 10.75 16.59 6.53
N LYS A 85 9.89 15.83 5.79
CA LYS A 85 10.31 14.75 4.91
C LYS A 85 10.40 15.13 3.43
N ASN A 86 10.22 16.40 3.09
CA ASN A 86 10.31 16.89 1.70
C ASN A 86 9.50 16.03 0.70
N LEU A 87 8.25 15.70 1.03
CA LEU A 87 7.40 14.80 0.24
C LEU A 87 6.78 15.45 -1.01
N ASP A 88 7.14 16.69 -1.34
CA ASP A 88 6.70 17.33 -2.59
C ASP A 88 7.50 16.78 -3.78
N THR A 89 7.36 15.49 -4.00
CA THR A 89 8.05 14.73 -5.04
C THR A 89 7.06 14.06 -6.00
N TYR A 90 7.52 13.81 -7.24
CA TYR A 90 6.75 13.02 -8.19
C TYR A 90 6.39 11.63 -7.64
N GLY A 91 7.32 10.98 -6.95
CA GLY A 91 7.09 9.65 -6.34
C GLY A 91 5.94 9.67 -5.34
N PHE A 92 5.88 10.69 -4.48
CA PHE A 92 4.78 10.83 -3.52
C PHE A 92 3.47 11.25 -4.19
N LEU A 93 3.49 12.07 -5.21
CA LEU A 93 2.29 12.38 -6.01
C LEU A 93 1.79 11.16 -6.77
N GLY A 94 2.71 10.34 -7.30
CA GLY A 94 2.41 9.22 -8.18
C GLY A 94 2.13 7.89 -7.48
N TYR A 95 2.33 7.76 -6.14
CA TYR A 95 2.16 6.48 -5.46
C TYR A 95 0.76 5.85 -5.63
N PRO A 96 -0.35 6.62 -5.77
CA PRO A 96 -1.64 5.99 -6.01
C PRO A 96 -1.74 5.29 -7.37
N VAL A 97 -0.97 5.75 -8.36
CA VAL A 97 -0.86 5.08 -9.67
C VAL A 97 -0.04 3.80 -9.55
N LEU A 98 0.99 3.79 -8.69
CA LEU A 98 1.73 2.56 -8.40
C LEU A 98 0.83 1.53 -7.70
N MET A 99 0.00 1.95 -6.75
CA MET A 99 -0.99 1.07 -6.13
C MET A 99 -2.01 0.54 -7.16
N ALA A 100 -2.45 1.38 -8.10
CA ALA A 100 -3.31 0.93 -9.19
C ALA A 100 -2.61 -0.12 -10.07
N ALA A 101 -1.31 0.06 -10.38
CA ALA A 101 -0.53 -0.93 -11.09
C ALA A 101 -0.43 -2.26 -10.33
N ASP A 102 -0.22 -2.21 -9.02
CA ASP A 102 -0.15 -3.40 -8.16
C ASP A 102 -1.43 -4.24 -8.21
N ILE A 103 -2.57 -3.59 -8.28
CA ILE A 103 -3.89 -4.24 -8.34
C ILE A 103 -4.20 -4.75 -9.75
N LEU A 104 -3.99 -3.90 -10.75
CA LEU A 104 -4.40 -4.17 -12.14
C LEU A 104 -3.48 -5.16 -12.84
N LEU A 105 -2.21 -5.25 -12.47
CA LEU A 105 -1.25 -6.21 -13.02
C LEU A 105 -1.76 -7.64 -12.93
N TYR A 106 -2.39 -7.98 -11.80
CA TYR A 106 -2.94 -9.31 -11.55
C TYR A 106 -4.40 -9.46 -11.94
N LYS A 107 -5.00 -8.44 -12.58
CA LYS A 107 -6.42 -8.43 -12.93
C LYS A 107 -7.30 -8.77 -11.72
N ALA A 108 -6.95 -8.22 -10.55
CA ALA A 108 -7.65 -8.50 -9.31
C ALA A 108 -9.12 -8.08 -9.42
N GLN A 109 -10.02 -8.99 -9.10
CA GLN A 109 -11.47 -8.71 -9.04
C GLN A 109 -11.85 -8.14 -7.68
N THR A 110 -11.14 -8.56 -6.62
CA THR A 110 -11.41 -8.14 -5.24
C THR A 110 -10.12 -7.77 -4.53
N VAL A 111 -10.17 -6.71 -3.72
CA VAL A 111 -9.01 -6.20 -2.96
C VAL A 111 -9.41 -5.99 -1.50
N PRO A 112 -8.81 -6.72 -0.55
CA PRO A 112 -8.99 -6.44 0.87
C PRO A 112 -8.33 -5.10 1.21
N VAL A 113 -9.12 -4.14 1.70
CA VAL A 113 -8.64 -2.81 2.05
C VAL A 113 -9.25 -2.31 3.35
N GLY A 114 -8.52 -1.46 4.07
CA GLY A 114 -9.09 -0.63 5.12
C GLY A 114 -9.97 0.48 4.54
N HIS A 115 -10.88 0.99 5.34
CA HIS A 115 -11.81 2.06 4.90
C HIS A 115 -11.10 3.31 4.40
N ASP A 116 -9.93 3.62 4.95
CA ASP A 116 -9.07 4.75 4.56
C ASP A 116 -8.43 4.56 3.17
N GLN A 117 -8.41 3.33 2.62
CA GLN A 117 -7.87 3.02 1.30
C GLN A 117 -8.92 3.03 0.19
N ILE A 118 -10.22 3.18 0.51
CA ILE A 118 -11.29 3.24 -0.49
C ILE A 118 -11.03 4.33 -1.56
N PRO A 119 -10.58 5.55 -1.23
CA PRO A 119 -10.31 6.57 -2.25
C PRO A 119 -9.21 6.17 -3.25
N HIS A 120 -8.22 5.39 -2.82
CA HIS A 120 -7.17 4.88 -3.71
C HIS A 120 -7.71 3.78 -4.63
N LEU A 121 -8.61 2.94 -4.12
CA LEU A 121 -9.28 1.93 -4.93
C LEU A 121 -10.23 2.55 -5.96
N GLU A 122 -10.94 3.63 -5.59
CA GLU A 122 -11.75 4.40 -6.56
C GLU A 122 -10.88 4.99 -7.67
N LEU A 123 -9.73 5.56 -7.33
CA LEU A 123 -8.79 6.03 -8.34
C LEU A 123 -8.32 4.88 -9.26
N THR A 124 -8.06 3.71 -8.69
CA THR A 124 -7.71 2.50 -9.46
C THR A 124 -8.80 2.15 -10.46
N ARG A 125 -10.07 2.20 -10.06
CA ARG A 125 -11.24 1.98 -10.92
C ARG A 125 -11.33 3.01 -12.05
N GLU A 126 -11.10 4.29 -11.75
CA GLU A 126 -11.09 5.35 -12.75
C GLU A 126 -9.98 5.14 -13.79
N ILE A 127 -8.78 4.77 -13.32
CA ILE A 127 -7.66 4.45 -14.21
C ILE A 127 -7.99 3.24 -15.09
N ALA A 128 -8.55 2.17 -14.52
CA ALA A 128 -8.95 0.98 -15.26
C ALA A 128 -10.01 1.29 -16.34
N ARG A 129 -11.06 2.06 -15.97
CA ARG A 129 -12.09 2.48 -16.92
C ARG A 129 -11.50 3.32 -18.06
N ARG A 130 -10.61 4.26 -17.74
CA ARG A 130 -9.96 5.10 -18.75
C ARG A 130 -9.07 4.27 -19.67
N PHE A 131 -8.30 3.33 -19.12
CA PHE A 131 -7.47 2.42 -19.90
C PHE A 131 -8.34 1.58 -20.85
N ASN A 132 -9.39 0.97 -20.32
CA ASN A 132 -10.29 0.13 -21.10
C ASN A 132 -11.00 0.93 -22.21
N HIS A 133 -11.38 2.18 -21.92
CA HIS A 133 -11.98 3.06 -22.94
C HIS A 133 -11.02 3.36 -24.10
N LEU A 134 -9.72 3.50 -23.82
CA LEU A 134 -8.71 3.85 -24.82
C LEU A 134 -8.20 2.64 -25.61
N TYR A 135 -8.08 1.48 -24.95
CA TYR A 135 -7.36 0.32 -25.49
C TYR A 135 -8.17 -0.97 -25.56
N GLY A 136 -9.45 -0.94 -25.18
CA GLY A 136 -10.31 -2.11 -25.10
C GLY A 136 -10.35 -2.72 -23.70
N ASP A 137 -11.24 -3.68 -23.48
CA ASP A 137 -11.49 -4.32 -22.17
C ASP A 137 -10.32 -5.21 -21.74
N VAL A 138 -9.35 -4.63 -21.02
CA VAL A 138 -8.14 -5.29 -20.51
C VAL A 138 -8.24 -5.59 -19.02
N PHE A 139 -8.68 -4.58 -18.23
CA PHE A 139 -8.69 -4.67 -16.78
C PHE A 139 -10.11 -4.85 -16.22
N PRO A 140 -10.33 -5.80 -15.29
CA PRO A 140 -11.54 -5.82 -14.49
C PRO A 140 -11.60 -4.56 -13.63
N ILE A 141 -12.81 -4.19 -13.21
CA ILE A 141 -13.01 -3.12 -12.23
C ILE A 141 -13.01 -3.76 -10.84
N PRO A 142 -11.98 -3.52 -10.01
CA PRO A 142 -11.84 -4.23 -8.74
C PRO A 142 -12.87 -3.76 -7.70
N GLU A 143 -13.33 -4.70 -6.86
CA GLU A 143 -14.22 -4.43 -5.73
C GLU A 143 -13.45 -4.51 -4.41
N GLU A 144 -13.87 -3.71 -3.41
CA GLU A 144 -13.31 -3.79 -2.08
C GLU A 144 -13.85 -4.98 -1.28
N ILE A 145 -13.00 -5.56 -0.45
CA ILE A 145 -13.41 -6.41 0.66
C ILE A 145 -13.06 -5.67 1.95
N LEU A 146 -14.07 -5.24 2.68
CA LEU A 146 -13.89 -4.55 3.95
C LEU A 146 -13.89 -5.55 5.12
N THR A 147 -13.03 -5.31 6.10
CA THR A 147 -13.03 -6.11 7.33
C THR A 147 -14.24 -5.77 8.20
N LYS A 148 -14.78 -6.77 8.89
CA LYS A 148 -15.87 -6.56 9.88
C LYS A 148 -15.42 -5.70 11.06
N HIS A 149 -14.12 -5.66 11.34
CA HIS A 149 -13.51 -4.91 12.43
C HIS A 149 -12.51 -3.91 11.89
N PRO A 150 -12.95 -2.70 11.48
CA PRO A 150 -12.09 -1.71 10.82
C PRO A 150 -11.08 -1.05 11.75
N VAL A 151 -11.21 -1.22 13.06
CA VAL A 151 -10.35 -0.63 14.06
C VAL A 151 -9.85 -1.71 15.02
N VAL A 152 -8.55 -1.81 15.18
CA VAL A 152 -7.91 -2.60 16.23
C VAL A 152 -7.68 -1.68 17.42
N ILE A 153 -8.02 -2.15 18.62
CA ILE A 153 -7.86 -1.40 19.86
C ILE A 153 -6.45 -1.61 20.40
N GLY A 154 -5.77 -0.53 20.73
CA GLY A 154 -4.46 -0.54 21.37
C GLY A 154 -4.51 -0.82 22.86
N THR A 155 -3.35 -0.90 23.50
CA THR A 155 -3.19 -1.19 24.95
C THR A 155 -3.83 -0.14 25.85
N ASP A 156 -4.07 1.07 25.33
CA ASP A 156 -4.73 2.20 26.02
C ASP A 156 -6.25 2.27 25.79
N GLY A 157 -6.84 1.26 25.12
CA GLY A 157 -8.26 1.24 24.79
C GLY A 157 -8.69 2.14 23.63
N LYS A 158 -7.75 2.86 22.99
CA LYS A 158 -7.99 3.70 21.82
C LYS A 158 -7.63 2.96 20.53
N LYS A 159 -7.84 3.59 19.38
CA LYS A 159 -7.40 3.05 18.09
C LYS A 159 -5.88 2.79 18.14
N MET A 160 -5.47 1.56 17.83
CA MET A 160 -4.07 1.18 17.75
C MET A 160 -3.33 2.01 16.72
N SER A 161 -2.19 2.61 17.10
CA SER A 161 -1.35 3.39 16.23
C SER A 161 0.09 3.43 16.75
N LYS A 162 1.05 3.32 15.84
CA LYS A 162 2.47 3.52 16.19
C LYS A 162 2.73 4.91 16.78
N SER A 163 2.01 5.94 16.31
CA SER A 163 2.13 7.32 16.81
C SER A 163 1.68 7.48 18.26
N TYR A 164 0.83 6.60 18.77
CA TYR A 164 0.34 6.62 20.14
C TYR A 164 1.09 5.67 21.06
N ASN A 165 2.08 4.93 20.54
CA ASN A 165 2.86 3.94 21.28
C ASN A 165 1.98 2.94 22.06
N ASN A 166 0.82 2.59 21.51
CA ASN A 166 -0.18 1.68 22.08
C ASN A 166 -0.29 0.36 21.30
N THR A 167 0.79 -0.01 20.61
CA THR A 167 0.89 -1.23 19.80
C THR A 167 1.69 -2.29 20.55
N ILE A 168 1.35 -3.56 20.34
CA ILE A 168 2.22 -4.69 20.69
C ILE A 168 2.72 -5.26 19.37
N PRO A 169 4.00 -5.04 19.01
CA PRO A 169 4.59 -5.66 17.82
C PRO A 169 4.59 -7.19 17.90
N ILE A 170 4.43 -7.86 16.76
CA ILE A 170 4.41 -9.34 16.69
C ILE A 170 5.73 -9.93 17.19
N ASN A 171 6.84 -9.24 16.95
CA ASN A 171 8.19 -9.62 17.39
C ASN A 171 8.57 -9.12 18.79
N SER A 172 7.60 -8.70 19.60
CA SER A 172 7.85 -8.26 20.98
C SER A 172 8.37 -9.40 21.84
N SER A 173 9.32 -9.09 22.73
CA SER A 173 9.78 -10.04 23.73
C SER A 173 8.68 -10.32 24.77
N SER A 174 8.75 -11.47 25.46
CA SER A 174 7.82 -11.80 26.55
C SER A 174 7.84 -10.74 27.68
N GLU A 175 8.99 -10.09 27.90
CA GLU A 175 9.15 -9.02 28.88
C GLU A 175 8.42 -7.74 28.46
N ASP A 176 8.39 -7.42 27.17
CA ASP A 176 7.71 -6.23 26.63
C ASP A 176 6.19 -6.41 26.61
N ILE A 177 5.71 -7.65 26.46
CA ILE A 177 4.27 -7.96 26.47
C ILE A 177 3.69 -7.89 27.89
N THR A 178 4.52 -8.13 28.92
CA THR A 178 4.09 -8.18 30.33
C THR A 178 4.17 -6.82 31.05
N LYS A 179 4.70 -5.81 30.43
CA LYS A 179 4.70 -4.41 30.94
C LYS A 179 3.38 -3.72 30.65
#